data_ebde877a3b5d35aab7d31f6ba33ffbd5
#
_entry.id   ebde877a3b5d35aab7d31f6ba33ffbd5
#
_cell.length_a   1.000
_cell.length_b   1.000
_cell.length_c   1.000
_cell.angle_alpha   90.00
_cell.angle_beta   90.00
_cell.angle_gamma   90.00
#
_symmetry.space_group_name_H-M   'P 1'
#
loop_
_entity.id
_entity.type
_entity.pdbx_description
1 polymer ?
#
loop_
_entity_poly.entity_id
_entity_poly.type
_entity_poly.pdbx_seq_one_letter_code
_entity_poly.pdbx_strand_id
1 'polypeptide(L)'
;MMRAAQAAGHRLWFLETRGIVWKDNSVVADCRPLAIKPSSTSWYEVGAIESRRVADFSAVLMRKDPPFDIEYLNTTWLLSAAVRQGARVFNQPGAIREHSEKLSITEYPDLIPPTLVTRDLAEV
;
A
#
# COMPACT_ATOMS: atom_id res chain seq x y z
N MET A 1 5.35 -11.57 6.87
CA MET A 1 5.76 -10.18 7.19
C MET A 1 5.15 -9.70 8.51
N MET A 2 3.82 -9.53 8.67
CA MET A 2 3.19 -9.00 9.90
C MET A 2 3.56 -9.77 11.18
N ARG A 3 3.55 -11.12 11.17
CA ARG A 3 3.97 -11.94 12.31
C ARG A 3 5.42 -11.66 12.74
N ALA A 4 6.33 -11.54 11.77
CA ALA A 4 7.73 -11.24 12.06
C ALA A 4 7.91 -9.84 12.65
N ALA A 5 7.19 -8.84 12.14
CA ALA A 5 7.22 -7.49 12.69
C ALA A 5 6.70 -7.46 14.14
N GLN A 6 5.56 -8.13 14.41
CA GLN A 6 5.03 -8.22 15.77
C GLN A 6 6.00 -8.95 16.72
N ALA A 7 6.62 -10.06 16.28
CA ALA A 7 7.61 -10.79 17.06
C ALA A 7 8.87 -9.95 17.36
N ALA A 8 9.22 -9.02 16.47
CA ALA A 8 10.29 -8.05 16.67
C ALA A 8 9.88 -6.83 17.53
N GLY A 9 8.70 -6.85 18.14
CA GLY A 9 8.22 -5.82 19.06
C GLY A 9 7.56 -4.61 18.39
N HIS A 10 7.32 -4.64 17.08
CA HIS A 10 6.62 -3.56 16.40
C HIS A 10 5.12 -3.61 16.67
N ARG A 11 4.52 -2.45 16.95
CA ARG A 11 3.06 -2.29 16.97
C ARG A 11 2.55 -2.20 15.55
N LEU A 12 1.56 -3.03 15.22
CA LEU A 12 0.94 -3.06 13.91
C LEU A 12 -0.33 -2.22 13.90
N TRP A 13 -0.58 -1.59 12.74
CA TRP A 13 -1.77 -0.83 12.46
C TRP A 13 -2.33 -1.25 11.11
N PHE A 14 -3.64 -1.36 11.03
CA PHE A 14 -4.37 -1.59 9.79
C PHE A 14 -5.10 -0.31 9.41
N LEU A 15 -5.03 0.06 8.16
CA LEU A 15 -5.78 1.17 7.58
C LEU A 15 -6.25 0.80 6.17
N GLU A 16 -7.40 1.32 5.80
CA GLU A 16 -7.94 1.19 4.44
C GLU A 16 -7.64 2.46 3.63
N THR A 17 -7.49 2.31 2.31
CA THR A 17 -7.17 3.44 1.42
C THR A 17 -8.17 4.59 1.53
N ARG A 18 -9.47 4.26 1.65
CA ARG A 18 -10.56 5.24 1.85
C ARG A 18 -10.47 6.05 3.15
N GLY A 19 -9.74 5.55 4.13
CA GLY A 19 -9.52 6.23 5.41
C GLY A 19 -8.35 7.20 5.39
N ILE A 20 -7.60 7.31 4.28
CA ILE A 20 -6.48 8.25 4.13
C ILE A 20 -7.02 9.55 3.54
N VAL A 21 -6.86 10.65 4.25
CA VAL A 21 -7.40 11.96 3.86
C VAL A 21 -6.38 13.09 4.07
N TRP A 22 -6.55 14.17 3.33
CA TRP A 22 -5.87 15.43 3.59
C TRP A 22 -6.76 16.29 4.48
N LYS A 23 -6.31 16.61 5.67
CA LYS A 23 -7.03 17.41 6.65
C LYS A 23 -6.06 18.29 7.44
N ASP A 24 -6.42 19.56 7.68
CA ASP A 24 -5.65 20.51 8.47
C ASP A 24 -4.15 20.55 8.07
N ASN A 25 -3.89 20.67 6.77
CA ASN A 25 -2.57 20.65 6.16
C ASN A 25 -1.72 19.40 6.47
N SER A 26 -2.35 18.30 6.80
CA SER A 26 -1.69 17.03 7.10
C SER A 26 -2.39 15.85 6.41
N VAL A 27 -1.62 14.83 6.06
CA VAL A 27 -2.18 13.54 5.68
C VAL A 27 -2.45 12.75 6.95
N VAL A 28 -3.73 12.49 7.20
CA VAL A 28 -4.19 11.68 8.34
C VAL A 28 -4.84 10.40 7.83
N ALA A 29 -4.86 9.37 8.65
CA ALA A 29 -5.49 8.11 8.34
C ALA A 29 -6.32 7.60 9.52
N ASP A 30 -7.52 7.13 9.23
CA ASP A 30 -8.28 6.32 10.17
C ASP A 30 -7.70 4.91 10.18
N CYS A 31 -7.12 4.53 11.30
CA CYS A 31 -6.38 3.30 11.48
C CYS A 31 -6.85 2.55 12.72
N ARG A 32 -6.56 1.26 12.77
CA ARG A 32 -6.90 0.38 13.89
C ARG A 32 -5.67 -0.36 14.37
N PRO A 33 -5.42 -0.46 15.68
CA PRO A 33 -4.41 -1.39 16.19
C PRO A 33 -4.70 -2.81 15.68
N LEU A 34 -3.65 -3.51 15.26
CA LEU A 34 -3.73 -4.87 14.72
C LEU A 34 -2.87 -5.80 15.57
N ALA A 35 -3.46 -6.87 16.06
CA ALA A 35 -2.75 -7.95 16.73
C ALA A 35 -2.88 -9.25 15.91
N ILE A 36 -1.76 -9.92 15.66
CA ILE A 36 -1.73 -11.23 15.00
C ILE A 36 -1.79 -12.33 16.05
N LYS A 37 -2.74 -13.23 15.89
CA LYS A 37 -2.95 -14.38 16.78
C LYS A 37 -2.36 -15.66 16.19
N PRO A 38 -1.98 -16.64 17.02
CA PRO A 38 -1.47 -17.92 16.53
C PRO A 38 -2.56 -18.81 15.92
N SER A 39 -3.85 -18.51 16.15
CA SER A 39 -4.99 -19.31 15.67
C SER A 39 -5.12 -19.31 14.14
N SER A 40 -5.55 -20.41 13.57
CA SER A 40 -5.83 -20.54 12.12
C SER A 40 -7.20 -20.00 11.72
N THR A 41 -8.18 -20.01 12.62
CA THR A 41 -9.57 -19.58 12.36
C THR A 41 -9.80 -18.11 12.65
N SER A 42 -9.10 -17.55 13.65
CA SER A 42 -9.14 -16.12 13.99
C SER A 42 -7.71 -15.63 14.15
N TRP A 43 -7.03 -15.44 13.02
CA TRP A 43 -5.58 -15.18 12.98
C TRP A 43 -5.20 -13.72 13.27
N TYR A 44 -6.16 -12.83 13.39
CA TYR A 44 -5.92 -11.43 13.75
C TYR A 44 -7.07 -10.85 14.59
N GLU A 45 -6.78 -9.75 15.23
CA GLU A 45 -7.73 -8.89 15.95
C GLU A 45 -7.44 -7.44 15.65
N VAL A 46 -8.48 -6.63 15.48
CA VAL A 46 -8.37 -5.19 15.26
C VAL A 46 -9.06 -4.43 16.38
N GLY A 47 -8.42 -3.37 16.84
CA GLY A 47 -8.97 -2.47 17.87
C GLY A 47 -9.92 -1.41 17.32
N ALA A 48 -10.23 -0.43 18.16
CA ALA A 48 -11.04 0.72 17.79
C ALA A 48 -10.35 1.59 16.74
N ILE A 49 -11.14 2.35 15.97
CA ILE A 49 -10.60 3.34 15.02
C ILE A 49 -9.96 4.49 15.79
N GLU A 50 -8.77 4.87 15.35
CA GLU A 50 -8.05 6.06 15.78
C GLU A 50 -7.63 6.86 14.54
N SER A 51 -7.77 8.18 14.57
CA SER A 51 -7.24 9.05 13.52
C SER A 51 -5.80 9.46 13.89
N ARG A 52 -4.84 9.21 12.98
CA ARG A 52 -3.41 9.49 13.17
C ARG A 52 -2.80 10.13 11.95
N ARG A 53 -1.81 10.98 12.14
CA ARG A 53 -0.99 11.47 11.03
C ARG A 53 -0.19 10.31 10.44
N VAL A 54 -0.17 10.22 9.11
CA VAL A 54 0.58 9.16 8.41
C VAL A 54 2.10 9.30 8.67
N ALA A 55 2.59 10.51 8.89
CA ALA A 55 3.99 10.77 9.22
C ALA A 55 4.42 10.28 10.62
N ASP A 56 3.47 10.00 11.52
CA ASP A 56 3.79 9.53 12.89
C ASP A 56 4.08 8.01 12.94
N PHE A 57 3.84 7.30 11.85
CA PHE A 57 4.21 5.88 11.77
C PHE A 57 5.69 5.70 11.45
N SER A 58 6.33 4.74 12.10
CA SER A 58 7.72 4.36 11.81
C SER A 58 7.93 3.88 10.38
N ALA A 59 6.92 3.23 9.80
CA ALA A 59 6.87 2.82 8.42
C ALA A 59 5.42 2.58 7.97
N VAL A 60 5.12 2.89 6.73
CA VAL A 60 3.84 2.61 6.08
C VAL A 60 4.10 1.69 4.89
N LEU A 61 3.36 0.59 4.81
CA LEU A 61 3.46 -0.38 3.73
C LEU A 61 2.16 -0.34 2.91
N MET A 62 2.22 0.12 1.69
CA MET A 62 1.09 0.06 0.77
C MET A 62 0.99 -1.34 0.19
N ARG A 63 0.08 -2.14 0.73
CA ARG A 63 -0.15 -3.54 0.34
C ARG A 63 -1.57 -3.77 -0.16
N LYS A 64 -2.16 -2.75 -0.76
CA LYS A 64 -3.47 -2.84 -1.42
C LYS A 64 -3.32 -3.66 -2.70
N ASP A 65 -4.14 -4.70 -2.83
CA ASP A 65 -4.22 -5.48 -4.06
C ASP A 65 -4.87 -4.67 -5.20
N PRO A 66 -4.56 -4.97 -6.45
CA PRO A 66 -5.24 -4.40 -7.61
C PRO A 66 -6.78 -4.51 -7.52
N PRO A 67 -7.55 -3.73 -8.28
CA PRO A 67 -7.13 -3.02 -9.49
C PRO A 67 -6.38 -1.71 -9.21
N PHE A 68 -5.50 -1.33 -10.15
CA PHE A 68 -4.86 -0.01 -10.19
C PHE A 68 -5.83 0.96 -10.86
N ASP A 69 -6.83 1.39 -10.09
CA ASP A 69 -7.88 2.31 -10.49
C ASP A 69 -7.64 3.73 -9.98
N ILE A 70 -8.60 4.62 -10.19
CA ILE A 70 -8.49 6.01 -9.74
C ILE A 70 -8.39 6.13 -8.21
N GLU A 71 -9.04 5.26 -7.46
CA GLU A 71 -8.98 5.21 -6.00
C GLU A 71 -7.56 4.83 -5.54
N TYR A 72 -6.98 3.83 -6.19
CA TYR A 72 -5.60 3.42 -5.95
C TYR A 72 -4.63 4.58 -6.25
N LEU A 73 -4.81 5.23 -7.41
CA LEU A 73 -3.98 6.35 -7.84
C LEU A 73 -4.07 7.53 -6.87
N ASN A 74 -5.29 7.92 -6.45
CA ASN A 74 -5.51 8.97 -5.45
C ASN A 74 -4.80 8.66 -4.14
N THR A 75 -4.87 7.41 -3.69
CA THR A 75 -4.15 6.95 -2.50
C THR A 75 -2.64 7.16 -2.63
N THR A 76 -2.05 6.84 -3.79
CA THR A 76 -0.61 7.06 -4.01
C THR A 76 -0.23 8.54 -3.98
N TRP A 77 -1.10 9.44 -4.44
CA TRP A 77 -0.86 10.90 -4.35
C TRP A 77 -0.92 11.40 -2.91
N LEU A 78 -1.89 10.95 -2.11
CA LEU A 78 -1.97 11.27 -0.68
C LEU A 78 -0.73 10.73 0.06
N LEU A 79 -0.30 9.50 -0.22
CA LEU A 79 0.92 8.95 0.35
C LEU A 79 2.18 9.71 -0.09
N SER A 80 2.23 10.23 -1.33
CA SER A 80 3.31 11.13 -1.76
C SER A 80 3.31 12.44 -0.96
N ALA A 81 2.13 12.98 -0.63
CA ALA A 81 2.03 14.14 0.25
C ALA A 81 2.51 13.79 1.67
N ALA A 82 2.16 12.63 2.19
CA ALA A 82 2.66 12.16 3.49
C ALA A 82 4.19 12.02 3.50
N VAL A 83 4.80 11.51 2.40
CA VAL A 83 6.26 11.43 2.28
C VAL A 83 6.90 12.82 2.38
N ARG A 84 6.33 13.84 1.72
CA ARG A 84 6.81 15.23 1.87
C ARG A 84 6.68 15.76 3.31
N GLN A 85 5.80 15.17 4.11
CA GLN A 85 5.62 15.47 5.53
C GLN A 85 6.48 14.59 6.47
N GLY A 86 7.39 13.78 5.91
CA GLY A 86 8.31 12.95 6.66
C GLY A 86 7.88 11.49 6.85
N ALA A 87 6.75 11.05 6.28
CA ALA A 87 6.35 9.65 6.33
C ALA A 87 7.31 8.75 5.55
N ARG A 88 7.61 7.58 6.10
CA ARG A 88 8.38 6.54 5.44
C ARG A 88 7.45 5.51 4.81
N VAL A 89 7.19 5.65 3.52
CA VAL A 89 6.25 4.79 2.77
C VAL A 89 7.02 3.82 1.88
N PHE A 90 6.68 2.53 1.94
CA PHE A 90 7.23 1.43 1.16
C PHE A 90 6.10 0.69 0.39
N ASN A 91 6.20 0.50 -0.93
CA ASN A 91 7.21 1.08 -1.82
C ASN A 91 6.94 2.59 -1.98
N GLN A 92 7.92 3.31 -2.57
CA GLN A 92 7.74 4.73 -2.86
C GLN A 92 6.49 4.95 -3.73
N PRO A 93 5.57 5.86 -3.35
CA PRO A 93 4.31 6.03 -4.09
C PRO A 93 4.49 6.46 -5.56
N GLY A 94 5.56 7.21 -5.86
CA GLY A 94 5.96 7.54 -7.24
C GLY A 94 6.29 6.28 -8.03
N ALA A 95 7.15 5.44 -7.50
CA ALA A 95 7.55 4.19 -8.15
C ALA A 95 6.36 3.25 -8.42
N ILE A 96 5.37 3.20 -7.51
CA ILE A 96 4.15 2.42 -7.72
C ILE A 96 3.38 2.92 -8.96
N ARG A 97 3.36 4.23 -9.23
CA ARG A 97 2.70 4.79 -10.40
C ARG A 97 3.48 4.61 -11.70
N GLU A 98 4.81 4.67 -11.61
CA GLU A 98 5.71 4.60 -12.76
C GLU A 98 5.92 3.18 -13.25
N HIS A 99 5.91 2.20 -12.34
CA HIS A 99 6.15 0.79 -12.65
C HIS A 99 4.86 -0.02 -12.53
N SER A 100 4.18 -0.20 -13.65
CA SER A 100 3.01 -1.08 -13.73
C SER A 100 3.42 -2.54 -13.47
N GLU A 101 2.73 -3.22 -12.55
CA GLU A 101 2.98 -4.62 -12.21
C GLU A 101 3.07 -5.56 -13.44
N LYS A 102 2.24 -5.31 -14.45
CA LYS A 102 2.18 -6.14 -15.67
C LYS A 102 3.10 -5.63 -16.78
N LEU A 103 3.16 -4.30 -16.97
CA LEU A 103 3.86 -3.72 -18.11
C LEU A 103 5.35 -3.47 -17.85
N SER A 104 5.81 -3.49 -16.60
CA SER A 104 7.23 -3.35 -16.27
C SER A 104 8.10 -4.46 -16.89
N ILE A 105 7.52 -5.58 -17.31
CA ILE A 105 8.23 -6.61 -18.06
C ILE A 105 8.82 -6.07 -19.36
N THR A 106 8.19 -5.05 -19.98
CA THR A 106 8.67 -4.44 -21.24
C THR A 106 9.99 -3.69 -21.08
N GLU A 107 10.39 -3.37 -19.85
CA GLU A 107 11.69 -2.77 -19.52
C GLU A 107 12.84 -3.81 -19.62
N TYR A 108 12.52 -5.10 -19.69
CA TYR A 108 13.47 -6.21 -19.68
C TYR A 108 13.24 -7.19 -20.85
N PRO A 109 13.27 -6.72 -22.13
CA PRO A 109 12.88 -7.53 -23.27
C PRO A 109 13.72 -8.81 -23.45
N ASP A 110 14.97 -8.79 -23.00
CA ASP A 110 15.87 -9.93 -23.09
C ASP A 110 15.59 -11.04 -22.05
N LEU A 111 14.74 -10.77 -21.06
CA LEU A 111 14.44 -11.67 -19.94
C LEU A 111 13.03 -12.26 -20.02
N ILE A 112 12.24 -11.87 -21.00
CA ILE A 112 10.85 -12.32 -21.14
C ILE A 112 10.65 -13.22 -22.36
N PRO A 113 9.71 -14.18 -22.31
CA PRO A 113 9.30 -14.93 -23.49
C PRO A 113 8.60 -13.99 -24.50
N PRO A 114 8.35 -14.46 -25.73
CA PRO A 114 7.50 -13.73 -26.68
C PRO A 114 6.18 -13.32 -26.01
N THR A 115 5.95 -12.03 -25.92
CA THR A 115 4.85 -11.44 -25.13
C THR A 115 4.04 -10.49 -25.99
N LEU A 116 2.72 -10.63 -25.97
CA LEU A 116 1.78 -9.72 -26.58
C LEU A 116 1.03 -8.95 -25.50
N VAL A 117 0.98 -7.63 -25.62
CA VAL A 117 0.14 -6.76 -24.81
C VAL A 117 -0.77 -6.00 -25.75
N THR A 118 -2.03 -6.34 -25.79
CA THR A 118 -3.02 -5.72 -26.68
C THR A 118 -4.32 -5.41 -25.94
N ARG A 119 -5.10 -4.47 -26.47
CA ARG A 119 -6.50 -4.25 -26.10
C ARG A 119 -7.46 -4.79 -27.17
N ASP A 120 -6.93 -5.23 -28.29
CA ASP A 120 -7.69 -5.86 -29.36
C ASP A 120 -7.70 -7.36 -29.17
N LEU A 121 -8.87 -7.92 -28.86
CA LEU A 121 -9.06 -9.35 -28.67
C LEU A 121 -8.90 -10.14 -29.99
N ALA A 122 -8.96 -9.48 -31.16
CA ALA A 122 -8.74 -10.14 -32.44
C ALA A 122 -7.26 -10.44 -32.73
N GLU A 123 -6.33 -9.86 -31.94
CA GLU A 123 -4.90 -10.13 -32.03
C GLU A 123 -4.43 -11.31 -31.15
N VAL A 124 -5.31 -11.87 -30.34
CA VAL A 124 -5.04 -13.02 -29.45
C VAL A 124 -5.50 -14.33 -30.15
#